data_e9584082f9bd3e0daa0e88c7e1a4ecf4
#
_entry.id   e9584082f9bd3e0daa0e88c7e1a4ecf4
#
_cell.length_a   1.000
_cell.length_b   1.000
_cell.length_c   1.000
_cell.angle_alpha   90.00
_cell.angle_beta   90.00
_cell.angle_gamma   90.00
#
_symmetry.space_group_name_H-M   'P 1'
#
loop_
_entity.id
_entity.type
_entity.pdbx_description
1 polymer ?
#
loop_
_entity_poly.entity_id
_entity_poly.type
_entity_poly.pdbx_seq_one_letter_code
_entity_poly.pdbx_strand_id
1 'polypeptide(L)'
;MLMKPSPHRLSTLGLSLASAVAAFLAGCSSTPIPPAPAPKPPAVVVAPPVAAPSLVSYAGTPRDYRRDAASHLYGKNTDRIYRGKMPPLLYAVGVLQVEVDNRGRVTSTSWMRAPKHAPEVMAEIEHTVRAAAPYPVPVRMGRVTYTDTWLWHKSGTFQLDT
;
A
#
# COMPACT_ATOMS: atom_id res chain seq x y z
N MET A 1 45.93 1.73 -28.20
CA MET A 1 45.39 1.65 -29.57
C MET A 1 43.90 1.77 -29.46
N LEU A 2 43.26 2.63 -30.01
CA LEU A 2 43.11 3.81 -30.79
C LEU A 2 41.74 4.41 -30.45
N MET A 3 41.77 5.67 -30.09
CA MET A 3 40.60 6.59 -30.03
C MET A 3 39.99 6.72 -31.42
N LYS A 4 38.68 6.93 -31.47
CA LYS A 4 38.10 7.68 -32.58
C LYS A 4 36.88 8.50 -32.12
N PRO A 5 36.96 9.80 -32.25
CA PRO A 5 35.84 10.71 -32.01
C PRO A 5 35.21 11.21 -33.31
N SER A 6 34.03 11.86 -33.17
CA SER A 6 33.47 12.92 -34.03
C SER A 6 32.38 12.54 -35.05
N PRO A 7 31.65 13.54 -35.58
CA PRO A 7 31.56 14.96 -35.27
C PRO A 7 30.12 15.56 -35.23
N HIS A 8 30.10 16.80 -34.78
CA HIS A 8 29.06 17.82 -34.84
C HIS A 8 28.47 18.04 -36.27
N ARG A 9 27.20 18.36 -36.36
CA ARG A 9 26.70 19.25 -37.40
C ARG A 9 25.74 20.29 -36.82
N LEU A 10 26.24 21.50 -36.76
CA LEU A 10 25.45 22.75 -36.79
C LEU A 10 24.93 22.97 -38.21
N SER A 11 23.76 23.54 -38.34
CA SER A 11 23.29 24.39 -39.47
C SER A 11 21.84 24.79 -39.15
N THR A 12 21.34 25.92 -39.30
CA THR A 12 21.67 27.28 -39.69
C THR A 12 20.36 28.08 -39.66
N LEU A 13 20.50 29.29 -39.25
CA LEU A 13 19.53 30.39 -39.33
C LEU A 13 18.60 30.37 -40.56
N GLY A 14 17.35 30.80 -40.32
CA GLY A 14 16.43 31.23 -41.32
C GLY A 14 15.55 32.35 -40.77
N LEU A 15 16.05 33.58 -40.92
CA LEU A 15 15.39 34.86 -40.64
C LEU A 15 14.53 35.21 -41.86
N SER A 16 13.25 35.50 -41.67
CA SER A 16 12.44 36.22 -42.69
C SER A 16 11.43 37.14 -42.05
N LEU A 17 11.72 38.44 -42.20
CA LEU A 17 10.82 39.58 -42.02
C LEU A 17 9.90 39.74 -43.28
N ALA A 18 8.64 40.10 -43.07
CA ALA A 18 7.82 41.01 -43.91
C ALA A 18 6.48 41.21 -43.21
N SER A 19 6.24 42.35 -42.60
CA SER A 19 5.66 43.62 -43.06
C SER A 19 4.17 43.60 -43.44
N ALA A 20 3.39 44.27 -42.56
CA ALA A 20 2.37 45.28 -42.76
C ALA A 20 1.03 44.88 -43.42
N VAL A 21 -0.11 45.23 -42.82
CA VAL A 21 -0.92 46.41 -43.06
C VAL A 21 -2.19 46.40 -42.21
N ALA A 22 -2.50 47.55 -41.65
CA ALA A 22 -3.65 47.85 -40.82
C ALA A 22 -4.99 47.83 -41.61
N ALA A 23 -6.05 47.39 -40.95
CA ALA A 23 -7.41 47.85 -41.25
C ALA A 23 -8.22 47.90 -39.96
N PHE A 24 -8.48 49.13 -39.50
CA PHE A 24 -9.46 49.45 -38.46
C PHE A 24 -10.87 49.20 -38.98
N LEU A 25 -11.62 48.29 -38.41
CA LEU A 25 -13.06 48.26 -38.48
C LEU A 25 -13.58 48.16 -37.04
N ALA A 26 -14.10 49.28 -36.57
CA ALA A 26 -14.89 49.39 -35.38
C ALA A 26 -16.19 48.60 -35.55
N GLY A 27 -16.25 47.43 -34.97
CA GLY A 27 -17.49 46.66 -34.82
C GLY A 27 -17.85 46.66 -33.35
N CYS A 28 -18.94 47.31 -32.98
CA CYS A 28 -19.61 47.17 -31.70
C CYS A 28 -20.09 45.75 -31.55
N SER A 29 -19.31 44.89 -30.92
CA SER A 29 -19.75 43.57 -30.51
C SER A 29 -20.24 43.64 -29.07
N SER A 30 -21.55 43.60 -28.90
CA SER A 30 -22.17 43.31 -27.64
C SER A 30 -21.69 41.95 -27.18
N THR A 31 -20.80 41.90 -26.20
CA THR A 31 -20.40 40.65 -25.57
C THR A 31 -21.59 40.07 -24.80
N PRO A 32 -22.05 38.85 -25.13
CA PRO A 32 -23.01 38.16 -24.27
C PRO A 32 -22.34 37.92 -22.91
N ILE A 33 -23.01 38.39 -21.87
CA ILE A 33 -22.60 38.07 -20.49
C ILE A 33 -22.68 36.53 -20.34
N PRO A 34 -21.58 35.83 -19.96
CA PRO A 34 -21.65 34.41 -19.69
C PRO A 34 -22.64 34.17 -18.56
N PRO A 35 -23.53 33.16 -18.64
CA PRO A 35 -24.42 32.83 -17.56
C PRO A 35 -23.60 32.52 -16.31
N ALA A 36 -23.98 33.09 -15.18
CA ALA A 36 -23.35 32.84 -13.91
C ALA A 36 -23.28 31.33 -13.64
N PRO A 37 -22.14 30.80 -13.16
CA PRO A 37 -22.04 29.39 -12.81
C PRO A 37 -23.13 29.02 -11.82
N ALA A 38 -23.90 28.00 -12.14
CA ALA A 38 -24.91 27.45 -11.24
C ALA A 38 -24.26 27.13 -9.87
N PRO A 39 -24.94 27.43 -8.75
CA PRO A 39 -24.41 27.11 -7.43
C PRO A 39 -24.12 25.61 -7.38
N LYS A 40 -22.87 25.24 -7.09
CA LYS A 40 -22.50 23.85 -6.83
C LYS A 40 -23.38 23.32 -5.70
N PRO A 41 -23.97 22.12 -5.84
CA PRO A 41 -24.65 21.47 -4.75
C PRO A 41 -23.71 21.42 -3.53
N PRO A 42 -24.23 21.61 -2.32
CA PRO A 42 -23.39 21.50 -1.12
C PRO A 42 -22.69 20.15 -1.14
N ALA A 43 -21.38 20.17 -1.01
CA ALA A 43 -20.58 18.95 -0.89
C ALA A 43 -21.15 18.18 0.31
N VAL A 44 -21.71 17.02 0.06
CA VAL A 44 -22.08 16.09 1.11
C VAL A 44 -20.77 15.74 1.81
N VAL A 45 -20.58 16.32 3.00
CA VAL A 45 -19.50 15.93 3.90
C VAL A 45 -19.84 14.51 4.35
N VAL A 46 -19.33 13.52 3.61
CA VAL A 46 -19.36 12.14 4.07
C VAL A 46 -18.52 12.12 5.33
N ALA A 47 -19.19 12.01 6.48
CA ALA A 47 -18.50 11.81 7.75
C ALA A 47 -17.55 10.64 7.58
N PRO A 48 -16.28 10.72 8.04
CA PRO A 48 -15.38 9.59 7.99
C PRO A 48 -16.05 8.40 8.67
N PRO A 49 -15.92 7.17 8.12
CA PRO A 49 -16.53 5.99 8.72
C PRO A 49 -16.13 5.95 10.18
N VAL A 50 -17.12 5.82 11.06
CA VAL A 50 -16.89 5.65 12.51
C VAL A 50 -15.96 4.45 12.63
N ALA A 51 -14.71 4.69 13.02
CA ALA A 51 -13.71 3.65 13.18
C ALA A 51 -14.28 2.62 14.18
N ALA A 52 -14.39 1.37 13.76
CA ALA A 52 -14.69 0.27 14.65
C ALA A 52 -13.78 0.36 15.89
N PRO A 53 -14.24 -0.02 17.10
CA PRO A 53 -13.43 0.12 18.29
C PRO A 53 -12.07 -0.52 18.06
N SER A 54 -11.03 0.29 18.10
CA SER A 54 -9.66 -0.17 17.82
C SER A 54 -9.27 -1.12 18.93
N LEU A 55 -8.97 -2.37 18.59
CA LEU A 55 -8.33 -3.28 19.52
C LEU A 55 -7.02 -2.63 19.99
N VAL A 56 -6.73 -2.74 21.27
CA VAL A 56 -5.54 -2.12 21.88
C VAL A 56 -4.62 -3.21 22.41
N SER A 57 -3.32 -3.09 22.11
CA SER A 57 -2.27 -3.93 22.69
C SER A 57 -1.45 -3.12 23.70
N TYR A 58 -1.33 -3.66 24.90
CA TYR A 58 -0.47 -3.12 25.97
C TYR A 58 0.90 -3.78 26.00
N ALA A 59 1.26 -4.55 24.99
CA ALA A 59 2.57 -5.17 24.87
C ALA A 59 3.70 -4.11 24.92
N GLY A 60 4.73 -4.42 25.70
CA GLY A 60 5.89 -3.53 25.84
C GLY A 60 7.05 -3.90 24.94
N THR A 61 6.98 -5.05 24.28
CA THR A 61 8.02 -5.55 23.38
C THR A 61 7.42 -6.11 22.08
N PRO A 62 8.14 -6.13 20.97
CA PRO A 62 7.70 -6.78 19.73
C PRO A 62 7.36 -8.26 19.90
N ARG A 63 8.07 -8.95 20.80
CA ARG A 63 7.82 -10.37 21.12
C ARG A 63 6.46 -10.58 21.78
N ASP A 64 6.08 -9.70 22.70
CA ASP A 64 4.77 -9.79 23.36
C ASP A 64 3.67 -9.39 22.40
N TYR A 65 3.90 -8.33 21.61
CA TYR A 65 2.97 -7.87 20.58
C TYR A 65 2.65 -8.95 19.54
N ARG A 66 3.61 -9.78 19.19
CA ARG A 66 3.42 -10.92 18.28
C ARG A 66 2.23 -11.80 18.69
N ARG A 67 2.05 -12.05 19.99
CA ARG A 67 0.94 -12.87 20.52
C ARG A 67 -0.42 -12.18 20.29
N ASP A 68 -0.50 -10.88 20.52
CA ASP A 68 -1.71 -10.10 20.29
C ASP A 68 -2.05 -10.05 18.81
N ALA A 69 -1.04 -9.86 17.95
CA ALA A 69 -1.18 -9.87 16.52
C ALA A 69 -1.64 -11.24 15.98
N ALA A 70 -1.04 -12.33 16.48
CA ALA A 70 -1.43 -13.70 16.11
C ALA A 70 -2.85 -14.03 16.54
N SER A 71 -3.24 -13.67 17.76
CA SER A 71 -4.60 -13.85 18.26
C SER A 71 -5.63 -13.10 17.39
N HIS A 72 -5.32 -11.85 17.04
CA HIS A 72 -6.13 -11.05 16.15
C HIS A 72 -6.27 -11.69 14.76
N LEU A 73 -5.15 -12.13 14.18
CA LEU A 73 -5.11 -12.76 12.87
C LEU A 73 -5.89 -14.08 12.86
N TYR A 74 -5.80 -14.88 13.90
CA TYR A 74 -6.59 -16.09 14.07
C TYR A 74 -8.08 -15.79 14.16
N GLY A 75 -8.48 -14.77 14.90
CA GLY A 75 -9.87 -14.33 14.99
C GLY A 75 -10.48 -13.91 13.65
N LYS A 76 -9.64 -13.36 12.74
CA LYS A 76 -10.04 -12.95 11.39
C LYS A 76 -10.06 -14.09 10.36
N ASN A 77 -9.43 -15.23 10.67
CA ASN A 77 -9.23 -16.34 9.72
C ASN A 77 -9.62 -17.68 10.32
N THR A 78 -10.66 -17.74 11.13
CA THR A 78 -11.07 -18.94 11.90
C THR A 78 -11.30 -20.19 11.05
N ASP A 79 -11.75 -20.02 9.83
CA ASP A 79 -12.01 -21.05 8.84
C ASP A 79 -10.75 -21.59 8.15
N ARG A 80 -9.68 -20.81 8.19
CA ARG A 80 -8.38 -21.10 7.54
C ARG A 80 -7.30 -21.56 8.51
N ILE A 81 -7.61 -21.64 9.78
CA ILE A 81 -6.66 -22.10 10.78
C ILE A 81 -6.60 -23.63 10.78
N TYR A 82 -5.41 -24.18 10.61
CA TYR A 82 -5.20 -25.61 10.74
C TYR A 82 -5.48 -26.05 12.17
N ARG A 83 -6.36 -27.04 12.36
CA ARG A 83 -6.75 -27.52 13.69
C ARG A 83 -5.89 -28.72 14.10
N GLY A 84 -5.36 -28.68 15.30
CA GLY A 84 -4.52 -29.73 15.87
C GLY A 84 -3.04 -29.59 15.53
N LYS A 85 -2.29 -30.66 15.68
CA LYS A 85 -0.84 -30.68 15.44
C LYS A 85 -0.54 -30.68 13.95
N MET A 86 0.27 -29.73 13.50
CA MET A 86 0.75 -29.71 12.11
C MET A 86 1.52 -31.00 11.77
N PRO A 87 1.34 -31.54 10.54
CA PRO A 87 2.13 -32.67 10.09
C PRO A 87 3.61 -32.28 9.92
N PRO A 88 4.52 -33.27 9.96
CA PRO A 88 5.96 -32.98 9.85
C PRO A 88 6.39 -32.44 8.48
N LEU A 89 5.60 -32.73 7.44
CA LEU A 89 5.85 -32.22 6.08
C LEU A 89 4.85 -31.13 5.76
N LEU A 90 5.30 -29.91 5.81
CA LEU A 90 4.52 -28.72 5.44
C LEU A 90 4.74 -28.39 3.97
N TYR A 91 3.70 -27.81 3.35
CA TYR A 91 3.81 -27.33 1.97
C TYR A 91 4.75 -26.12 1.89
N ALA A 92 4.64 -25.18 2.85
CA ALA A 92 5.55 -24.05 2.93
C ALA A 92 5.78 -23.62 4.39
N VAL A 93 6.98 -23.12 4.65
CA VAL A 93 7.36 -22.45 5.90
C VAL A 93 8.01 -21.13 5.55
N GLY A 94 7.50 -20.05 6.08
CA GLY A 94 8.02 -18.71 5.85
C GLY A 94 8.14 -17.90 7.12
N VAL A 95 9.08 -16.96 7.15
CA VAL A 95 9.25 -16.01 8.25
C VAL A 95 9.03 -14.62 7.70
N LEU A 96 7.93 -13.99 8.11
CA LEU A 96 7.52 -12.67 7.67
C LEU A 96 7.69 -11.66 8.81
N GLN A 97 8.27 -10.53 8.49
CA GLN A 97 8.33 -9.36 9.35
C GLN A 97 7.23 -8.39 8.92
N VAL A 98 6.50 -7.85 9.89
CA VAL A 98 5.37 -6.95 9.68
C VAL A 98 5.56 -5.69 10.51
N GLU A 99 5.42 -4.54 9.89
CA GLU A 99 5.44 -3.25 10.55
C GLU A 99 4.02 -2.71 10.71
N VAL A 100 3.66 -2.35 11.96
CA VAL A 100 2.35 -1.81 12.32
C VAL A 100 2.51 -0.43 12.95
N ASP A 101 1.73 0.52 12.48
CA ASP A 101 1.76 1.90 12.98
C ASP A 101 0.86 2.09 14.24
N ASN A 102 0.85 3.33 14.74
CA ASN A 102 0.08 3.74 15.91
C ASN A 102 -1.44 3.75 15.70
N ARG A 103 -1.92 3.33 14.53
CA ARG A 103 -3.34 3.16 14.20
C ARG A 103 -3.70 1.71 13.88
N GLY A 104 -2.77 0.79 14.05
CA GLY A 104 -2.96 -0.62 13.72
C GLY A 104 -2.86 -0.92 12.23
N ARG A 105 -2.40 0.00 11.38
CA ARG A 105 -2.25 -0.22 9.95
C ARG A 105 -0.93 -0.91 9.65
N VAL A 106 -0.97 -1.87 8.76
CA VAL A 106 0.24 -2.50 8.22
C VAL A 106 0.91 -1.53 7.24
N THR A 107 2.08 -1.04 7.59
CA THR A 107 2.86 -0.09 6.77
C THR A 107 3.82 -0.78 5.83
N SER A 108 4.41 -1.88 6.27
CA SER A 108 5.30 -2.69 5.44
C SER A 108 5.29 -4.15 5.82
N THR A 109 5.68 -5.00 4.86
CA THR A 109 5.94 -6.42 5.07
C THR A 109 7.26 -6.76 4.41
N SER A 110 8.10 -7.58 5.06
CA SER A 110 9.35 -8.06 4.47
C SER A 110 9.63 -9.51 4.88
N TRP A 111 10.11 -10.29 3.91
CA TRP A 111 10.42 -11.69 4.15
C TRP A 111 11.83 -11.84 4.75
N MET A 112 11.91 -12.32 5.96
CA MET A 112 13.19 -12.76 6.53
C MET A 112 13.59 -14.13 5.97
N ARG A 113 12.60 -15.01 5.76
CA ARG A 113 12.75 -16.29 5.08
C ARG A 113 11.55 -16.53 4.18
N ALA A 114 11.73 -16.38 2.88
CA ALA A 114 10.68 -16.58 1.90
C ALA A 114 10.61 -18.03 1.42
N PRO A 115 9.43 -18.66 1.37
CA PRO A 115 9.25 -19.97 0.74
C PRO A 115 9.21 -19.82 -0.79
N LYS A 116 10.38 -19.60 -1.42
CA LYS A 116 10.50 -19.27 -2.86
C LYS A 116 9.94 -20.33 -3.80
N HIS A 117 9.77 -21.57 -3.33
CA HIS A 117 9.16 -22.67 -4.10
C HIS A 117 7.64 -22.57 -4.19
N ALA A 118 7.01 -21.68 -3.39
CA ALA A 118 5.57 -21.48 -3.30
C ALA A 118 5.23 -19.97 -3.34
N PRO A 119 5.42 -19.29 -4.48
CA PRO A 119 5.17 -17.85 -4.60
C PRO A 119 3.70 -17.47 -4.38
N GLU A 120 2.78 -18.37 -4.71
CA GLU A 120 1.34 -18.20 -4.43
C GLU A 120 1.06 -18.17 -2.93
N VAL A 121 1.76 -18.96 -2.12
CA VAL A 121 1.65 -18.91 -0.65
C VAL A 121 2.22 -17.61 -0.11
N MET A 122 3.32 -17.12 -0.66
CA MET A 122 3.86 -15.83 -0.27
C MET A 122 2.85 -14.70 -0.48
N ALA A 123 2.24 -14.65 -1.65
CA ALA A 123 1.23 -13.64 -1.98
C ALA A 123 -0.01 -13.76 -1.06
N GLU A 124 -0.44 -14.98 -0.78
CA GLU A 124 -1.60 -15.25 0.07
C GLU A 124 -1.34 -14.89 1.54
N ILE A 125 -0.14 -15.13 2.06
CA ILE A 125 0.26 -14.71 3.41
C ILE A 125 0.26 -13.17 3.51
N GLU A 126 0.86 -12.48 2.55
CA GLU A 126 0.88 -11.02 2.53
C GLU A 126 -0.53 -10.44 2.41
N HIS A 127 -1.38 -11.03 1.58
CA HIS A 127 -2.79 -10.65 1.47
C HIS A 127 -3.51 -10.84 2.80
N THR A 128 -3.36 -12.00 3.44
CA THR A 128 -3.97 -12.34 4.72
C THR A 128 -3.58 -11.36 5.82
N VAL A 129 -2.29 -11.00 5.88
CA VAL A 129 -1.77 -10.01 6.84
C VAL A 129 -2.38 -8.62 6.60
N ARG A 130 -2.44 -8.17 5.37
CA ARG A 130 -2.99 -6.84 5.03
C ARG A 130 -4.51 -6.79 5.23
N ALA A 131 -5.22 -7.85 4.88
CA ALA A 131 -6.67 -7.94 5.05
C ALA A 131 -7.10 -8.01 6.52
N ALA A 132 -6.22 -8.46 7.43
CA ALA A 132 -6.50 -8.46 8.86
C ALA A 132 -6.41 -7.07 9.52
N ALA A 133 -5.88 -6.06 8.84
CA ALA A 133 -5.83 -4.70 9.38
C ALA A 133 -7.25 -4.12 9.63
N PRO A 134 -7.43 -3.26 10.65
CA PRO A 134 -6.43 -2.80 11.59
C PRO A 134 -6.07 -3.83 12.68
N TYR A 135 -4.81 -3.93 13.00
CA TYR A 135 -4.26 -4.72 14.11
C TYR A 135 -4.46 -4.00 15.46
N PRO A 136 -4.29 -4.71 16.59
CA PRO A 136 -4.27 -4.07 17.90
C PRO A 136 -3.26 -2.92 17.96
N VAL A 137 -3.71 -1.74 18.37
CA VAL A 137 -2.87 -0.54 18.42
C VAL A 137 -1.76 -0.72 19.47
N PRO A 138 -0.46 -0.60 19.11
CA PRO A 138 0.66 -0.78 20.02
C PRO A 138 0.89 0.47 20.89
N VAL A 139 0.00 0.74 21.85
CA VAL A 139 -0.05 2.01 22.61
C VAL A 139 1.23 2.31 23.40
N ARG A 140 1.97 1.29 23.84
CA ARG A 140 3.21 1.48 24.61
C ARG A 140 4.43 1.71 23.72
N MET A 141 4.37 1.29 22.47
CA MET A 141 5.49 1.38 21.52
C MET A 141 5.25 2.42 20.41
N GLY A 142 3.99 2.84 20.21
CA GLY A 142 3.60 3.77 19.16
C GLY A 142 3.66 3.14 17.75
N ARG A 143 4.70 2.40 17.47
CA ARG A 143 4.95 1.61 16.25
C ARG A 143 5.64 0.32 16.66
N VAL A 144 5.39 -0.76 15.93
CA VAL A 144 6.05 -2.03 16.20
C VAL A 144 6.38 -2.75 14.91
N THR A 145 7.55 -3.37 14.89
CA THR A 145 7.94 -4.35 13.88
C THR A 145 8.04 -5.70 14.58
N TYR A 146 7.17 -6.63 14.20
CA TYR A 146 7.18 -7.98 14.75
C TYR A 146 7.45 -9.02 13.67
N THR A 147 7.88 -10.18 14.06
CA THR A 147 8.21 -11.28 13.14
C THR A 147 7.41 -12.51 13.53
N ASP A 148 6.82 -13.17 12.56
CA ASP A 148 6.10 -14.41 12.77
C ASP A 148 6.48 -15.49 11.77
N THR A 149 6.41 -16.75 12.21
CA THR A 149 6.67 -17.92 11.38
C THR A 149 5.36 -18.54 10.95
N TRP A 150 5.17 -18.62 9.63
CA TRP A 150 4.00 -19.17 8.99
C TRP A 150 4.24 -20.63 8.62
N LEU A 151 3.42 -21.50 9.18
CA LEU A 151 3.39 -22.92 8.87
C LEU A 151 2.19 -23.18 7.94
N TRP A 152 2.46 -23.47 6.68
CA TRP A 152 1.42 -23.58 5.65
C TRP A 152 1.21 -25.03 5.24
N HIS A 153 -0.05 -25.50 5.37
CA HIS A 153 -0.45 -26.84 4.94
C HIS A 153 -0.95 -26.84 3.49
N LYS A 154 -0.82 -27.97 2.80
CA LYS A 154 -1.25 -28.14 1.40
C LYS A 154 -2.75 -27.90 1.16
N SER A 155 -3.58 -27.93 2.18
CA SER A 155 -5.01 -27.62 2.10
C SER A 155 -5.30 -26.11 2.02
N GLY A 156 -4.31 -25.24 2.11
CA GLY A 156 -4.50 -23.78 2.19
C GLY A 156 -4.76 -23.25 3.58
N THR A 157 -4.73 -24.13 4.61
CA THR A 157 -4.82 -23.73 6.01
C THR A 157 -3.43 -23.51 6.62
N PHE A 158 -3.37 -22.74 7.68
CA PHE A 158 -2.08 -22.35 8.30
C PHE A 158 -2.12 -22.33 9.82
N GLN A 159 -0.95 -22.32 10.42
CA GLN A 159 -0.70 -21.96 11.82
C GLN A 159 0.47 -20.98 11.89
N LEU A 160 0.50 -20.21 12.97
CA LEU A 160 1.66 -19.41 13.36
C LEU A 160 2.41 -20.13 14.48
N ASP A 161 3.73 -20.13 14.40
CA ASP A 161 4.62 -20.64 15.46
C ASP A 161 4.84 -19.52 16.49
N THR A 162 3.80 -19.27 17.32
CA THR A 162 3.73 -18.14 18.26
C THR A 162 3.86 -18.60 19.70
#